data_f286de1d931b186cf97c0ec37e1c9555
#
_entry.id   f286de1d931b186cf97c0ec37e1c9555
#
_cell.length_a   1.000
_cell.length_b   1.000
_cell.length_c   1.000
_cell.angle_alpha   90.00
_cell.angle_beta   90.00
_cell.angle_gamma   90.00
#
_symmetry.space_group_name_H-M   'P 1'
#
loop_
_entity.id
_entity.type
_entity.pdbx_description
1 polymer ?
#
loop_
_entity_poly.entity_id
_entity_poly.type
_entity_poly.pdbx_seq_one_letter_code
_entity_poly.pdbx_strand_id
1 'polypeptide(L)'
;MRILIVEDEPKTAAFLAKGLSEHGFIADVVANGRDGLHAARTQTYDLAILDVMLPGCDGWTILRELRAAGSQMPVLFLTAKDTVADRVKGLELGADDYLVKPFAFSELLARVRTILRRGGARQPETVRVADLEIDLLRHKAQRDGQRLDLSPKEFALLSLLMRRAGEVLSRTLIAEQVWDMNFNSDTNVVDVHIRRLRAKVDDPFPQKLIHTVRGAGYVLEERP
;
A
#
# COMPACT_ATOMS: atom_id res chain seq x y z
N MET A 1 0.47 -1.76 -2.40
CA MET A 1 0.05 -0.37 -2.13
C MET A 1 0.38 -0.04 -0.70
N ARG A 2 1.01 1.13 -0.47
CA ARG A 2 1.48 1.57 0.86
C ARG A 2 0.56 2.67 1.38
N ILE A 3 0.04 2.49 2.59
CA ILE A 3 -0.93 3.40 3.21
C ILE A 3 -0.32 3.98 4.49
N LEU A 4 -0.30 5.31 4.58
CA LEU A 4 0.06 6.01 5.81
C LEU A 4 -1.18 6.11 6.70
N ILE A 5 -1.07 5.69 7.95
CA ILE A 5 -2.10 5.85 8.98
C ILE A 5 -1.57 6.83 10.03
N VAL A 6 -2.25 7.95 10.21
CA VAL A 6 -1.94 8.91 11.29
C VAL A 6 -3.09 8.89 12.26
N GLU A 7 -2.89 8.22 13.39
CA GLU A 7 -3.91 7.91 14.39
C GLU A 7 -3.24 7.82 15.78
N ASP A 8 -3.67 8.61 16.74
CA ASP A 8 -3.07 8.67 18.07
C ASP A 8 -3.63 7.63 19.04
N GLU A 9 -4.81 7.05 18.75
CA GLU A 9 -5.35 5.96 19.56
C GLU A 9 -4.72 4.61 19.17
N PRO A 10 -3.90 3.98 20.05
CA PRO A 10 -3.15 2.77 19.69
C PRO A 10 -4.03 1.59 19.27
N LYS A 11 -5.23 1.46 19.86
CA LYS A 11 -6.16 0.36 19.52
C LYS A 11 -6.72 0.51 18.12
N THR A 12 -7.15 1.71 17.76
CA THR A 12 -7.64 2.04 16.41
C THR A 12 -6.54 1.90 15.38
N ALA A 13 -5.36 2.43 15.65
CA ALA A 13 -4.20 2.29 14.77
C ALA A 13 -3.82 0.82 14.51
N ALA A 14 -3.75 0.00 15.57
CA ALA A 14 -3.46 -1.44 15.44
C ALA A 14 -4.56 -2.18 14.67
N PHE A 15 -5.84 -1.86 14.91
CA PHE A 15 -6.97 -2.43 14.20
C PHE A 15 -6.92 -2.11 12.69
N LEU A 16 -6.64 -0.86 12.35
CA LEU A 16 -6.50 -0.42 10.95
C LEU A 16 -5.32 -1.10 10.27
N ALA A 17 -4.15 -1.08 10.89
CA ALA A 17 -2.93 -1.67 10.34
C ALA A 17 -3.11 -3.18 10.09
N LYS A 18 -3.65 -3.91 11.08
CA LYS A 18 -3.93 -5.34 10.94
C LYS A 18 -4.92 -5.62 9.82
N GLY A 19 -6.07 -4.94 9.82
CA GLY A 19 -7.11 -5.16 8.82
C GLY A 19 -6.62 -4.84 7.40
N LEU A 20 -5.90 -3.74 7.21
CA LEU A 20 -5.33 -3.38 5.91
C LEU A 20 -4.26 -4.39 5.47
N SER A 21 -3.40 -4.86 6.39
CA SER A 21 -2.38 -5.87 6.09
C SER A 21 -2.99 -7.22 5.69
N GLU A 22 -4.08 -7.63 6.33
CA GLU A 22 -4.84 -8.84 5.97
C GLU A 22 -5.45 -8.75 4.56
N HIS A 23 -5.62 -7.52 4.05
CA HIS A 23 -6.11 -7.25 2.70
C HIS A 23 -4.99 -6.86 1.71
N GLY A 24 -3.71 -7.12 2.08
CA GLY A 24 -2.54 -6.99 1.19
C GLY A 24 -2.00 -5.58 1.04
N PHE A 25 -2.44 -4.62 1.84
CA PHE A 25 -1.82 -3.30 1.92
C PHE A 25 -0.63 -3.31 2.87
N ILE A 26 0.34 -2.44 2.63
CA ILE A 26 1.40 -2.13 3.58
C ILE A 26 0.94 -0.89 4.34
N ALA A 27 0.86 -0.98 5.67
CA ALA A 27 0.34 0.09 6.52
C ALA A 27 1.45 0.60 7.45
N ASP A 28 1.83 1.86 7.30
CA ASP A 28 2.72 2.54 8.22
C ASP A 28 1.89 3.36 9.20
N VAL A 29 2.16 3.20 10.48
CA VAL A 29 1.42 3.87 11.56
C VAL A 29 2.27 4.94 12.21
N VAL A 30 1.71 6.14 12.37
CA VAL A 30 2.30 7.27 13.08
C VAL A 30 1.28 7.84 14.06
N ALA A 31 1.71 8.08 15.32
CA ALA A 31 0.80 8.43 16.42
C ALA A 31 0.59 9.94 16.62
N ASN A 32 1.23 10.80 15.85
CA ASN A 32 1.06 12.25 15.97
C ASN A 32 1.14 12.96 14.62
N GLY A 33 0.53 14.14 14.55
CA GLY A 33 0.40 14.86 13.29
C GLY A 33 1.69 15.41 12.73
N ARG A 34 2.70 15.76 13.56
CA ARG A 34 3.98 16.28 13.05
C ARG A 34 4.79 15.21 12.34
N ASP A 35 4.90 14.03 12.95
CA ASP A 35 5.58 12.89 12.36
C ASP A 35 4.80 12.38 11.14
N GLY A 36 3.45 12.42 11.19
CA GLY A 36 2.60 12.10 10.06
C GLY A 36 2.85 13.01 8.86
N LEU A 37 2.93 14.32 9.06
CA LEU A 37 3.27 15.27 8.01
C LEU A 37 4.69 15.04 7.47
N HIS A 38 5.64 14.76 8.35
CA HIS A 38 7.02 14.46 7.95
C HIS A 38 7.08 13.20 7.10
N ALA A 39 6.45 12.11 7.55
CA ALA A 39 6.38 10.85 6.79
C ALA A 39 5.73 11.05 5.40
N ALA A 40 4.61 11.77 5.35
CA ALA A 40 3.89 12.06 4.12
C ALA A 40 4.70 12.90 3.10
N ARG A 41 5.68 13.69 3.58
CA ARG A 41 6.57 14.51 2.72
C ARG A 41 7.83 13.78 2.28
N THR A 42 8.32 12.84 3.09
CA THR A 42 9.63 12.19 2.87
C THR A 42 9.52 10.81 2.25
N GLN A 43 8.35 10.20 2.32
CA GLN A 43 8.11 8.86 1.79
C GLN A 43 6.96 8.88 0.77
N THR A 44 6.90 7.83 -0.07
CA THR A 44 5.84 7.69 -1.08
C THR A 44 4.74 6.78 -0.55
N TYR A 45 3.51 7.29 -0.52
CA TYR A 45 2.31 6.56 -0.15
C TYR A 45 1.27 6.63 -1.26
N ASP A 46 0.49 5.57 -1.39
CA ASP A 46 -0.64 5.51 -2.34
C ASP A 46 -1.91 6.17 -1.75
N LEU A 47 -2.00 6.26 -0.42
CA LEU A 47 -3.11 6.87 0.33
C LEU A 47 -2.64 7.25 1.75
N ALA A 48 -3.19 8.32 2.31
CA ALA A 48 -3.12 8.60 3.73
C ALA A 48 -4.51 8.47 4.39
N ILE A 49 -4.57 7.80 5.54
CA ILE A 49 -5.71 7.78 6.46
C ILE A 49 -5.33 8.66 7.65
N LEU A 50 -6.04 9.75 7.85
CA LEU A 50 -5.71 10.77 8.86
C LEU A 50 -6.85 10.92 9.85
N ASP A 51 -6.58 10.78 11.16
CA ASP A 51 -7.50 11.37 12.12
C ASP A 51 -7.43 12.90 12.03
N VAL A 52 -8.55 13.54 12.23
CA VAL A 52 -8.63 14.99 12.32
C VAL A 52 -8.04 15.48 13.64
N MET A 53 -8.31 14.77 14.75
CA MET A 53 -7.93 15.18 16.10
C MET A 53 -6.61 14.52 16.51
N LEU A 54 -5.49 15.05 16.02
CA LEU A 54 -4.15 14.54 16.30
C LEU A 54 -3.38 15.50 17.21
N PRO A 55 -2.52 14.98 18.10
CA PRO A 55 -1.62 15.82 18.88
C PRO A 55 -0.55 16.46 17.99
N GLY A 56 -0.19 17.69 18.31
CA GLY A 56 0.89 18.43 17.66
C GLY A 56 0.54 19.12 16.35
N CYS A 57 -0.22 18.47 15.48
CA CYS A 57 -0.70 19.03 14.20
C CYS A 57 -1.98 18.27 13.81
N ASP A 58 -3.10 18.97 13.64
CA ASP A 58 -4.36 18.35 13.28
C ASP A 58 -4.36 17.83 11.82
N GLY A 59 -5.25 16.87 11.53
CA GLY A 59 -5.33 16.26 10.21
C GLY A 59 -5.67 17.25 9.09
N TRP A 60 -6.45 18.29 9.37
CA TRP A 60 -6.76 19.33 8.37
C TRP A 60 -5.53 20.16 8.01
N THR A 61 -4.69 20.45 9.01
CA THR A 61 -3.42 21.16 8.79
C THR A 61 -2.47 20.30 7.98
N ILE A 62 -2.39 18.99 8.26
CA ILE A 62 -1.60 18.05 7.45
C ILE A 62 -2.04 18.11 5.98
N LEU A 63 -3.34 17.96 5.72
CA LEU A 63 -3.86 17.98 4.35
C LEU A 63 -3.56 19.30 3.65
N ARG A 64 -3.81 20.45 4.30
CA ARG A 64 -3.52 21.78 3.74
C ARG A 64 -2.06 21.94 3.37
N GLU A 65 -1.14 21.52 4.24
CA GLU A 65 0.30 21.58 4.02
C GLU A 65 0.76 20.67 2.87
N LEU A 66 0.14 19.49 2.72
CA LEU A 66 0.39 18.60 1.60
C LEU A 66 -0.09 19.21 0.29
N ARG A 67 -1.29 19.77 0.26
CA ARG A 67 -1.83 20.43 -0.94
C ARG A 67 -1.05 21.68 -1.32
N ALA A 68 -0.62 22.49 -0.33
CA ALA A 68 0.25 23.64 -0.57
C ALA A 68 1.63 23.25 -1.16
N ALA A 69 2.13 22.05 -0.80
CA ALA A 69 3.34 21.48 -1.39
C ALA A 69 3.12 20.80 -2.76
N GLY A 70 1.91 20.86 -3.32
CA GLY A 70 1.56 20.27 -4.63
C GLY A 70 1.26 18.76 -4.59
N SER A 71 1.23 18.15 -3.41
CA SER A 71 0.92 16.72 -3.27
C SER A 71 -0.51 16.42 -3.69
N GLN A 72 -0.67 15.44 -4.58
CA GLN A 72 -1.96 14.89 -5.01
C GLN A 72 -2.25 13.54 -4.33
N MET A 73 -1.47 13.17 -3.31
CA MET A 73 -1.71 11.94 -2.56
C MET A 73 -3.13 11.92 -2.03
N PRO A 74 -3.91 10.86 -2.29
CA PRO A 74 -5.26 10.74 -1.79
C PRO A 74 -5.31 10.72 -0.26
N VAL A 75 -6.36 11.32 0.32
CA VAL A 75 -6.55 11.41 1.77
C VAL A 75 -7.97 10.99 2.14
N LEU A 76 -8.06 10.03 3.07
CA LEU A 76 -9.28 9.64 3.76
C LEU A 76 -9.22 10.16 5.20
N PHE A 77 -10.15 11.03 5.60
CA PHE A 77 -10.30 11.38 7.00
C PHE A 77 -11.06 10.31 7.78
N LEU A 78 -10.56 10.03 8.99
CA LEU A 78 -11.15 9.10 9.92
C LEU A 78 -11.25 9.80 11.29
N THR A 79 -12.47 10.10 11.77
CA THR A 79 -12.61 10.98 12.91
C THR A 79 -13.93 10.81 13.65
N ALA A 80 -13.96 11.20 14.94
CA ALA A 80 -15.17 11.29 15.74
C ALA A 80 -16.04 12.52 15.42
N LYS A 81 -15.54 13.48 14.62
CA LYS A 81 -16.31 14.65 14.20
C LYS A 81 -17.32 14.27 13.12
N ASP A 82 -18.60 14.37 13.43
CA ASP A 82 -19.69 13.91 12.57
C ASP A 82 -20.58 15.04 12.01
N THR A 83 -20.27 16.31 12.34
CA THR A 83 -21.08 17.42 11.86
C THR A 83 -20.98 17.58 10.34
N VAL A 84 -22.05 18.02 9.71
CA VAL A 84 -22.06 18.33 8.28
C VAL A 84 -20.97 19.36 7.94
N ALA A 85 -20.78 20.36 8.81
CA ALA A 85 -19.77 21.41 8.63
C ALA A 85 -18.33 20.84 8.61
N ASP A 86 -18.01 19.89 9.47
CA ASP A 86 -16.69 19.25 9.51
C ASP A 86 -16.42 18.43 8.22
N ARG A 87 -17.44 17.70 7.76
CA ARG A 87 -17.34 16.92 6.50
C ARG A 87 -17.15 17.81 5.28
N VAL A 88 -17.95 18.89 5.18
CA VAL A 88 -17.83 19.89 4.11
C VAL A 88 -16.43 20.50 4.12
N LYS A 89 -15.95 20.95 5.30
CA LYS A 89 -14.60 21.51 5.45
C LYS A 89 -13.51 20.55 4.99
N GLY A 90 -13.59 19.26 5.36
CA GLY A 90 -12.61 18.25 4.93
C GLY A 90 -12.56 18.10 3.41
N LEU A 91 -13.73 18.04 2.76
CA LEU A 91 -13.84 17.91 1.32
C LEU A 91 -13.39 19.18 0.57
N GLU A 92 -13.73 20.37 1.07
CA GLU A 92 -13.27 21.65 0.52
C GLU A 92 -11.76 21.82 0.60
N LEU A 93 -11.11 21.25 1.63
CA LEU A 93 -9.65 21.21 1.76
C LEU A 93 -8.99 20.22 0.78
N GLY A 94 -9.77 19.46 0.01
CA GLY A 94 -9.28 18.52 -0.98
C GLY A 94 -9.02 17.11 -0.45
N ALA A 95 -9.77 16.68 0.57
CA ALA A 95 -9.85 15.27 0.95
C ALA A 95 -10.67 14.48 -0.07
N ASP A 96 -10.33 13.22 -0.26
CA ASP A 96 -11.00 12.33 -1.22
C ASP A 96 -12.24 11.66 -0.62
N ASP A 97 -12.28 11.46 0.70
CA ASP A 97 -13.44 10.95 1.43
C ASP A 97 -13.29 11.22 2.94
N TYR A 98 -14.38 10.92 3.66
CA TYR A 98 -14.52 11.17 5.09
C TYR A 98 -15.31 10.02 5.73
N LEU A 99 -14.78 9.41 6.79
CA LEU A 99 -15.42 8.32 7.51
C LEU A 99 -15.51 8.63 9.01
N VAL A 100 -16.72 8.54 9.57
CA VAL A 100 -17.00 8.85 10.98
C VAL A 100 -16.80 7.62 11.86
N LYS A 101 -16.12 7.78 12.99
CA LYS A 101 -16.02 6.78 14.07
C LYS A 101 -17.32 6.76 14.90
N PRO A 102 -17.87 5.58 15.28
CA PRO A 102 -17.37 4.23 14.98
C PRO A 102 -17.78 3.75 13.56
N PHE A 103 -16.94 2.94 12.93
CA PHE A 103 -17.17 2.42 11.59
C PHE A 103 -16.93 0.90 11.52
N ALA A 104 -17.51 0.26 10.52
CA ALA A 104 -17.16 -1.12 10.18
C ALA A 104 -15.90 -1.15 9.30
N PHE A 105 -14.98 -2.10 9.56
CA PHE A 105 -13.76 -2.23 8.75
C PHE A 105 -14.08 -2.46 7.25
N SER A 106 -15.16 -3.19 6.95
CA SER A 106 -15.62 -3.40 5.58
C SER A 106 -15.98 -2.10 4.86
N GLU A 107 -16.53 -1.11 5.57
CA GLU A 107 -16.83 0.21 5.03
C GLU A 107 -15.54 0.98 4.72
N LEU A 108 -14.60 1.03 5.68
CA LEU A 108 -13.29 1.65 5.48
C LEU A 108 -12.59 1.04 4.26
N LEU A 109 -12.54 -0.28 4.17
CA LEU A 109 -11.90 -0.99 3.07
C LEU A 109 -12.54 -0.67 1.70
N ALA A 110 -13.87 -0.58 1.66
CA ALA A 110 -14.59 -0.20 0.43
C ALA A 110 -14.25 1.24 -0.01
N ARG A 111 -14.13 2.18 0.95
CA ARG A 111 -13.73 3.57 0.68
C ARG A 111 -12.28 3.66 0.23
N VAL A 112 -11.35 3.01 0.93
CA VAL A 112 -9.93 2.91 0.53
C VAL A 112 -9.79 2.43 -0.91
N ARG A 113 -10.46 1.33 -1.26
CA ARG A 113 -10.45 0.81 -2.64
C ARG A 113 -11.05 1.79 -3.65
N THR A 114 -12.11 2.50 -3.28
CA THR A 114 -12.76 3.49 -4.16
C THR A 114 -11.86 4.69 -4.40
N ILE A 115 -11.19 5.20 -3.36
CA ILE A 115 -10.27 6.32 -3.46
C ILE A 115 -9.05 5.94 -4.31
N LEU A 116 -8.43 4.79 -4.04
CA LEU A 116 -7.28 4.30 -4.80
C LEU A 116 -7.62 4.10 -6.29
N ARG A 117 -8.86 3.72 -6.61
CA ARG A 117 -9.35 3.64 -7.99
C ARG A 117 -9.49 5.02 -8.65
N ARG A 118 -9.92 6.06 -7.91
CA ARG A 118 -10.10 7.42 -8.44
C ARG A 118 -8.79 8.20 -8.53
N GLY A 119 -7.93 8.08 -7.52
CA GLY A 119 -6.61 8.74 -7.47
C GLY A 119 -5.61 8.20 -8.51
N GLY A 120 -5.91 7.04 -9.05
CA GLY A 120 -5.09 6.34 -10.04
C GLY A 120 -5.29 6.78 -11.48
N ALA A 121 -5.34 8.07 -11.79
CA ALA A 121 -5.32 8.52 -13.20
C ALA A 121 -4.04 8.08 -13.97
N ARG A 122 -3.14 7.29 -13.37
CA ARG A 122 -1.90 6.83 -14.04
C ARG A 122 -1.32 5.48 -13.61
N GLN A 123 -1.92 4.73 -12.68
CA GLN A 123 -1.49 3.34 -12.48
C GLN A 123 -2.60 2.41 -12.95
N PRO A 124 -2.34 1.51 -13.88
CA PRO A 124 -3.35 0.55 -14.34
C PRO A 124 -3.81 -0.27 -13.13
N GLU A 125 -5.15 -0.41 -12.98
CA GLU A 125 -5.74 -1.30 -11.97
C GLU A 125 -5.20 -2.73 -12.13
N THR A 126 -4.82 -3.05 -13.34
CA THR A 126 -4.25 -4.32 -13.78
C THR A 126 -2.83 -4.09 -14.29
N VAL A 127 -1.86 -4.79 -13.71
CA VAL A 127 -0.49 -4.82 -14.22
C VAL A 127 -0.27 -6.15 -14.91
N ARG A 128 0.31 -6.13 -16.12
CA ARG A 128 0.57 -7.31 -16.92
C ARG A 128 2.03 -7.40 -17.33
N VAL A 129 2.61 -8.59 -17.19
CA VAL A 129 3.94 -8.92 -17.69
C VAL A 129 3.83 -10.31 -18.32
N ALA A 130 4.02 -10.40 -19.62
CA ALA A 130 3.77 -11.59 -20.43
C ALA A 130 2.34 -12.13 -20.19
N ASP A 131 2.22 -13.39 -19.74
CA ASP A 131 0.97 -14.09 -19.41
C ASP A 131 0.51 -13.89 -17.96
N LEU A 132 1.32 -13.20 -17.14
CA LEU A 132 1.03 -12.91 -15.73
C LEU A 132 0.30 -11.57 -15.58
N GLU A 133 -0.81 -11.58 -14.84
CA GLU A 133 -1.66 -10.42 -14.62
C GLU A 133 -2.04 -10.30 -13.15
N ILE A 134 -2.01 -9.08 -12.61
CA ILE A 134 -2.50 -8.78 -11.26
C ILE A 134 -3.51 -7.63 -11.30
N ASP A 135 -4.61 -7.79 -10.56
CA ASP A 135 -5.56 -6.73 -10.23
C ASP A 135 -5.21 -6.21 -8.83
N LEU A 136 -4.65 -5.01 -8.78
CA LEU A 136 -4.16 -4.39 -7.56
C LEU A 136 -5.27 -4.01 -6.59
N LEU A 137 -6.46 -3.69 -7.11
CA LEU A 137 -7.62 -3.29 -6.30
C LEU A 137 -8.36 -4.47 -5.70
N ARG A 138 -8.52 -5.53 -6.51
CA ARG A 138 -9.23 -6.74 -6.07
C ARG A 138 -8.31 -7.73 -5.37
N HIS A 139 -6.99 -7.46 -5.34
CA HIS A 139 -5.97 -8.38 -4.83
C HIS A 139 -6.06 -9.77 -5.46
N LYS A 140 -6.20 -9.79 -6.78
CA LYS A 140 -6.26 -11.03 -7.57
C LYS A 140 -5.05 -11.12 -8.48
N ALA A 141 -4.56 -12.34 -8.64
CA ALA A 141 -3.50 -12.65 -9.59
C ALA A 141 -3.93 -13.83 -10.46
N GLN A 142 -3.56 -13.79 -11.72
CA GLN A 142 -3.74 -14.90 -12.66
C GLN A 142 -2.56 -15.01 -13.60
N ARG A 143 -2.28 -16.21 -14.04
CA ARG A 143 -1.27 -16.49 -15.07
C ARG A 143 -1.85 -17.46 -16.08
N ASP A 144 -1.73 -17.14 -17.36
CA ASP A 144 -2.33 -17.90 -18.47
C ASP A 144 -3.82 -18.24 -18.22
N GLY A 145 -4.58 -17.25 -17.68
CA GLY A 145 -5.99 -17.41 -17.30
C GLY A 145 -6.24 -18.24 -16.03
N GLN A 146 -5.22 -18.85 -15.43
CA GLN A 146 -5.33 -19.61 -14.19
C GLN A 146 -5.18 -18.69 -12.98
N ARG A 147 -6.15 -18.75 -12.06
CA ARG A 147 -6.09 -17.98 -10.80
C ARG A 147 -4.96 -18.50 -9.92
N LEU A 148 -4.16 -17.57 -9.41
CA LEU A 148 -3.11 -17.83 -8.44
C LEU A 148 -3.63 -17.56 -7.01
N ASP A 149 -3.48 -18.54 -6.12
CA ASP A 149 -3.83 -18.39 -4.71
C ASP A 149 -2.61 -17.90 -3.92
N LEU A 150 -2.52 -16.58 -3.75
CA LEU A 150 -1.42 -15.90 -3.08
C LEU A 150 -1.85 -15.42 -1.69
N SER A 151 -0.98 -15.62 -0.70
CA SER A 151 -1.12 -14.95 0.58
C SER A 151 -0.93 -13.42 0.43
N PRO A 152 -1.39 -12.59 1.39
CA PRO A 152 -1.22 -11.14 1.33
C PRO A 152 0.24 -10.69 1.10
N LYS A 153 1.21 -11.33 1.74
CA LYS A 153 2.64 -11.01 1.58
C LYS A 153 3.20 -11.47 0.22
N GLU A 154 2.76 -12.61 -0.29
CA GLU A 154 3.12 -13.06 -1.65
C GLU A 154 2.52 -12.13 -2.70
N PHE A 155 1.28 -11.66 -2.52
CA PHE A 155 0.66 -10.69 -3.42
C PHE A 155 1.38 -9.33 -3.38
N ALA A 156 1.76 -8.84 -2.19
CA ALA A 156 2.52 -7.60 -2.05
C ALA A 156 3.89 -7.70 -2.74
N LEU A 157 4.59 -8.84 -2.55
CA LEU A 157 5.88 -9.12 -3.21
C LEU A 157 5.73 -9.18 -4.73
N LEU A 158 4.72 -9.92 -5.24
CA LEU A 158 4.45 -10.00 -6.67
C LEU A 158 4.12 -8.62 -7.25
N SER A 159 3.27 -7.84 -6.56
CA SER A 159 2.89 -6.49 -6.97
C SER A 159 4.10 -5.56 -7.07
N LEU A 160 5.02 -5.63 -6.11
CA LEU A 160 6.26 -4.86 -6.14
C LEU A 160 7.11 -5.23 -7.36
N LEU A 161 7.34 -6.52 -7.60
CA LEU A 161 8.14 -7.01 -8.71
C LEU A 161 7.52 -6.65 -10.07
N MET A 162 6.19 -6.79 -10.22
CA MET A 162 5.50 -6.49 -11.48
C MET A 162 5.43 -5.00 -11.79
N ARG A 163 5.27 -4.13 -10.78
CA ARG A 163 5.29 -2.67 -10.96
C ARG A 163 6.66 -2.15 -11.39
N ARG A 164 7.70 -2.88 -11.07
CA ARG A 164 9.10 -2.58 -11.38
C ARG A 164 9.70 -3.65 -12.30
N ALA A 165 8.88 -4.15 -13.24
CA ALA A 165 9.30 -5.17 -14.19
C ALA A 165 10.51 -4.69 -15.00
N GLY A 166 11.50 -5.59 -15.19
CA GLY A 166 12.78 -5.28 -15.83
C GLY A 166 13.81 -4.61 -14.92
N GLU A 167 13.43 -4.22 -13.70
CA GLU A 167 14.35 -3.62 -12.73
C GLU A 167 14.83 -4.65 -11.70
N VAL A 168 16.13 -4.65 -11.43
CA VAL A 168 16.72 -5.51 -10.40
C VAL A 168 16.49 -4.90 -9.03
N LEU A 169 15.70 -5.57 -8.19
CA LEU A 169 15.39 -5.14 -6.83
C LEU A 169 16.29 -5.85 -5.84
N SER A 170 17.00 -5.08 -5.00
CA SER A 170 17.84 -5.65 -3.95
C SER A 170 16.99 -6.33 -2.86
N ARG A 171 17.58 -7.31 -2.16
CA ARG A 171 16.91 -7.98 -1.02
C ARG A 171 16.51 -6.99 0.05
N THR A 172 17.36 -6.02 0.35
CA THR A 172 17.11 -4.97 1.32
C THR A 172 15.89 -4.14 0.93
N LEU A 173 15.82 -3.67 -0.30
CA LEU A 173 14.68 -2.90 -0.80
C LEU A 173 13.37 -3.70 -0.78
N ILE A 174 13.43 -4.98 -1.15
CA ILE A 174 12.27 -5.88 -1.09
C ILE A 174 11.82 -6.08 0.37
N ALA A 175 12.77 -6.32 1.30
CA ALA A 175 12.47 -6.50 2.71
C ALA A 175 11.85 -5.26 3.33
N GLU A 176 12.39 -4.09 3.02
CA GLU A 176 11.87 -2.80 3.46
C GLU A 176 10.44 -2.56 2.95
N GLN A 177 10.21 -2.73 1.66
CA GLN A 177 8.93 -2.39 1.04
C GLN A 177 7.81 -3.41 1.27
N VAL A 178 8.12 -4.66 1.58
CA VAL A 178 7.11 -5.72 1.77
C VAL A 178 6.91 -6.08 3.24
N TRP A 179 7.95 -5.96 4.09
CA TRP A 179 7.90 -6.38 5.49
C TRP A 179 8.14 -5.26 6.50
N ASP A 180 8.45 -4.04 6.05
CA ASP A 180 8.83 -2.92 6.92
C ASP A 180 10.03 -3.27 7.83
N MET A 181 10.98 -4.03 7.28
CA MET A 181 12.16 -4.50 8.01
C MET A 181 13.33 -3.57 7.76
N ASN A 182 13.87 -2.99 8.83
CA ASN A 182 15.08 -2.15 8.78
C ASN A 182 16.35 -2.97 8.50
N PHE A 183 17.42 -2.29 8.14
CA PHE A 183 18.72 -2.75 7.62
C PHE A 183 19.41 -3.94 8.37
N ASN A 184 18.97 -4.27 9.58
CA ASN A 184 19.57 -5.34 10.43
C ASN A 184 18.77 -6.65 10.46
N SER A 185 17.73 -6.78 9.65
CA SER A 185 16.89 -7.97 9.66
C SER A 185 17.39 -9.02 8.67
N ASP A 186 17.24 -10.28 9.05
CA ASP A 186 17.63 -11.45 8.25
C ASP A 186 16.98 -11.42 6.86
N THR A 187 17.76 -11.13 5.81
CA THR A 187 17.26 -11.08 4.42
C THR A 187 16.82 -12.44 3.88
N ASN A 188 17.03 -13.52 4.65
CA ASN A 188 16.54 -14.87 4.35
C ASN A 188 15.00 -14.93 4.20
N VAL A 189 14.25 -14.00 4.83
CA VAL A 189 12.79 -13.92 4.66
C VAL A 189 12.42 -13.67 3.20
N VAL A 190 13.17 -12.84 2.50
CA VAL A 190 12.93 -12.54 1.07
C VAL A 190 13.11 -13.79 0.22
N ASP A 191 14.23 -14.51 0.41
CA ASP A 191 14.57 -15.71 -0.38
C ASP A 191 13.51 -16.82 -0.18
N VAL A 192 13.03 -16.99 1.06
CA VAL A 192 11.95 -17.95 1.37
C VAL A 192 10.65 -17.57 0.66
N HIS A 193 10.28 -16.29 0.67
CA HIS A 193 9.04 -15.86 0.02
C HIS A 193 9.16 -15.84 -1.52
N ILE A 194 10.32 -15.50 -2.07
CA ILE A 194 10.58 -15.66 -3.51
C ILE A 194 10.44 -17.13 -3.92
N ARG A 195 10.98 -18.07 -3.14
CA ARG A 195 10.81 -19.51 -3.42
C ARG A 195 9.35 -19.93 -3.42
N ARG A 196 8.58 -19.49 -2.39
CA ARG A 196 7.14 -19.78 -2.30
C ARG A 196 6.36 -19.15 -3.46
N LEU A 197 6.71 -17.92 -3.81
CA LEU A 197 6.09 -17.22 -4.92
C LEU A 197 6.37 -17.92 -6.25
N ARG A 198 7.62 -18.34 -6.50
CA ARG A 198 7.99 -19.11 -7.69
C ARG A 198 7.20 -20.43 -7.80
N ALA A 199 7.02 -21.13 -6.70
CA ALA A 199 6.22 -22.37 -6.69
C ALA A 199 4.79 -22.18 -7.20
N LYS A 200 4.24 -20.97 -7.08
CA LYS A 200 2.88 -20.64 -7.55
C LYS A 200 2.86 -19.92 -8.89
N VAL A 201 3.82 -19.04 -9.12
CA VAL A 201 3.84 -18.15 -10.29
C VAL A 201 4.65 -18.74 -11.41
N ASP A 202 5.75 -19.44 -11.14
CA ASP A 202 6.70 -19.91 -12.14
C ASP A 202 6.67 -21.43 -12.36
N ASP A 203 6.71 -22.23 -11.27
CA ASP A 203 6.94 -23.68 -11.40
C ASP A 203 5.86 -24.39 -12.22
N PRO A 204 4.56 -24.03 -12.14
CA PRO A 204 3.51 -24.63 -12.95
C PRO A 204 3.59 -24.26 -14.45
N PHE A 205 4.37 -23.25 -14.81
CA PHE A 205 4.40 -22.69 -16.17
C PHE A 205 5.75 -22.92 -16.86
N PRO A 206 5.78 -23.11 -18.19
CA PRO A 206 7.03 -23.37 -18.91
C PRO A 206 7.99 -22.18 -18.86
N GLN A 207 7.48 -20.96 -19.03
CA GLN A 207 8.26 -19.74 -19.00
C GLN A 207 8.41 -19.21 -17.58
N LYS A 208 9.65 -18.97 -17.14
CA LYS A 208 9.94 -18.38 -15.82
C LYS A 208 10.02 -16.87 -15.94
N LEU A 209 9.39 -16.14 -15.02
CA LEU A 209 9.37 -14.67 -15.01
C LEU A 209 10.20 -14.08 -13.88
N ILE A 210 10.35 -14.78 -12.74
CA ILE A 210 11.11 -14.28 -11.60
C ILE A 210 12.53 -14.81 -11.65
N HIS A 211 13.50 -13.93 -11.89
CA HIS A 211 14.89 -14.29 -12.04
C HIS A 211 15.74 -13.81 -10.87
N THR A 212 16.80 -14.59 -10.56
CA THR A 212 17.81 -14.20 -9.56
C THR A 212 18.98 -13.56 -10.29
N VAL A 213 19.34 -12.34 -9.88
CA VAL A 213 20.58 -11.68 -10.28
C VAL A 213 21.58 -11.86 -9.15
N ARG A 214 22.59 -12.72 -9.38
CA ARG A 214 23.56 -13.08 -8.34
C ARG A 214 24.26 -11.85 -7.78
N GLY A 215 24.32 -11.72 -6.46
CA GLY A 215 24.92 -10.58 -5.76
C GLY A 215 24.08 -9.30 -5.75
N ALA A 216 23.04 -9.17 -6.59
CA ALA A 216 22.22 -7.95 -6.68
C ALA A 216 20.81 -8.11 -6.12
N GLY A 217 20.08 -9.19 -6.46
CA GLY A 217 18.71 -9.37 -5.99
C GLY A 217 17.83 -10.17 -6.94
N TYR A 218 16.62 -9.66 -7.19
CA TYR A 218 15.61 -10.32 -8.02
C TYR A 218 15.04 -9.34 -9.04
N VAL A 219 14.66 -9.88 -10.21
CA VAL A 219 13.96 -9.15 -11.26
C VAL A 219 12.80 -10.00 -11.77
N LEU A 220 11.69 -9.35 -12.13
CA LEU A 220 10.58 -9.97 -12.83
C LEU A 220 10.55 -9.42 -14.24
N GLU A 221 10.77 -10.29 -15.21
CA GLU A 221 10.82 -9.95 -16.64
C GLU A 221 10.62 -11.18 -17.51
N GLU A 222 10.15 -10.97 -18.73
CA GLU A 222 10.17 -11.98 -19.76
C GLU A 222 11.60 -12.12 -20.33
N ARG A 223 12.09 -13.34 -20.41
CA ARG A 223 13.36 -13.67 -21.09
C ARG A 223 13.10 -14.61 -22.25
N PRO A 224 13.78 -14.39 -23.37
CA PRO A 224 13.68 -15.27 -24.54
C PRO A 224 14.21 -16.68 -24.25
#